data_fc7ba47219b8f9f23cf58c4f46857b3c
#
_entry.id   fc7ba47219b8f9f23cf58c4f46857b3c
#
_cell.length_a   1.000
_cell.length_b   1.000
_cell.length_c   1.000
_cell.angle_alpha   90.00
_cell.angle_beta   90.00
_cell.angle_gamma   90.00
#
_symmetry.space_group_name_H-M   'P 1'
#
loop_
_entity.id
_entity.type
_entity.pdbx_description
1 polymer ?
#
loop_
_entity_poly.entity_id
_entity_poly.type
_entity_poly.pdbx_seq_one_letter_code
_entity_poly.pdbx_strand_id
1 'polypeptide(L)'
;MKLTKEQWKQLSDRIFLTLRPTQHPVAMKFIKTPEEFDAIPDIEFCQNKASTCKLIGMAAHFQGTFGLTPDHFSGYYCAMNNGCMELTQEFLDGAILYKQPTPWHHEQADAIKHIQSNLEYIPEKPYAGIVCSSLCNCNIEEPDVICLQETK
;
A
#
# COMPACT_ATOMS: atom_id res chain seq x y z
N MET A 1 5.45 -8.90 16.14
CA MET A 1 4.52 -9.64 17.06
C MET A 1 3.55 -10.42 16.20
N LYS A 2 3.64 -11.74 16.22
CA LYS A 2 2.71 -12.60 15.46
C LYS A 2 1.39 -12.72 16.21
N LEU A 3 0.29 -12.29 15.59
CA LEU A 3 -1.05 -12.50 16.11
C LEU A 3 -1.77 -13.58 15.28
N THR A 4 -2.57 -14.37 15.95
CA THR A 4 -3.47 -15.32 15.29
C THR A 4 -4.63 -14.56 14.63
N LYS A 5 -5.31 -15.22 13.68
CA LYS A 5 -6.50 -14.66 13.00
C LYS A 5 -7.57 -14.21 14.01
N GLU A 6 -7.79 -14.99 15.06
CA GLU A 6 -8.75 -14.66 16.13
C GLU A 6 -8.30 -13.42 16.93
N GLN A 7 -7.01 -13.29 17.23
CA GLN A 7 -6.48 -12.11 17.93
C GLN A 7 -6.59 -10.85 17.06
N TRP A 8 -6.34 -10.96 15.73
CA TRP A 8 -6.57 -9.86 14.79
C TRP A 8 -8.03 -9.43 14.77
N LYS A 9 -8.95 -10.40 14.74
CA LYS A 9 -10.38 -10.12 14.78
C LYS A 9 -10.77 -9.40 16.07
N GLN A 10 -10.33 -9.88 17.24
CA GLN A 10 -10.57 -9.24 18.52
C GLN A 10 -10.02 -7.81 18.59
N LEU A 11 -8.84 -7.58 18.02
CA LEU A 11 -8.25 -6.24 17.92
C LEU A 11 -9.10 -5.34 17.02
N SER A 12 -9.53 -5.84 15.86
CA SER A 12 -10.43 -5.13 14.95
C SER A 12 -11.72 -4.71 15.64
N ASP A 13 -12.36 -5.64 16.35
CA ASP A 13 -13.61 -5.39 17.08
C ASP A 13 -13.41 -4.32 18.18
N ARG A 14 -12.30 -4.38 18.92
CA ARG A 14 -11.96 -3.36 19.93
C ARG A 14 -11.73 -1.98 19.32
N ILE A 15 -10.98 -1.89 18.20
CA ILE A 15 -10.77 -0.64 17.48
C ILE A 15 -12.11 -0.08 17.00
N PHE A 16 -12.97 -0.94 16.44
CA PHE A 16 -14.27 -0.54 15.94
C PHE A 16 -15.19 0.00 17.04
N LEU A 17 -15.22 -0.64 18.20
CA LEU A 17 -16.01 -0.19 19.35
C LEU A 17 -15.49 1.10 19.98
N THR A 18 -14.14 1.29 19.99
CA THR A 18 -13.53 2.42 20.69
C THR A 18 -13.44 3.66 19.81
N LEU A 19 -12.97 3.51 18.58
CA LEU A 19 -12.71 4.63 17.66
C LEU A 19 -13.86 4.87 16.68
N ARG A 20 -14.75 3.89 16.52
CA ARG A 20 -15.89 3.95 15.60
C ARG A 20 -15.52 4.40 14.18
N PRO A 21 -14.48 3.81 13.57
CA PRO A 21 -14.12 4.14 12.21
C PRO A 21 -15.26 3.79 11.25
N THR A 22 -15.30 4.44 10.09
CA THR A 22 -16.33 4.19 9.07
C THR A 22 -16.16 2.87 8.35
N GLN A 23 -14.94 2.32 8.36
CA GLN A 23 -14.59 1.05 7.71
C GLN A 23 -13.68 0.22 8.63
N HIS A 24 -13.59 -1.08 8.35
CA HIS A 24 -12.68 -1.95 9.09
C HIS A 24 -11.22 -1.51 8.91
N PRO A 25 -10.41 -1.58 9.98
CA PRO A 25 -8.97 -1.38 9.88
C PRO A 25 -8.35 -2.38 8.91
N VAL A 26 -7.28 -1.95 8.23
CA VAL A 26 -6.58 -2.75 7.23
C VAL A 26 -5.14 -2.96 7.63
N ALA A 27 -4.72 -4.22 7.68
CA ALA A 27 -3.33 -4.62 7.77
C ALA A 27 -2.67 -4.52 6.39
N MET A 28 -1.49 -3.90 6.29
CA MET A 28 -0.71 -3.83 5.06
C MET A 28 0.68 -4.42 5.29
N LYS A 29 1.16 -5.18 4.31
CA LYS A 29 2.48 -5.80 4.30
C LYS A 29 3.18 -5.50 2.98
N PHE A 30 4.45 -5.09 3.07
CA PHE A 30 5.35 -4.98 1.94
C PHE A 30 5.99 -6.34 1.68
N ILE A 31 5.84 -6.86 0.49
CA ILE A 31 6.34 -8.18 0.08
C ILE A 31 7.73 -8.02 -0.53
N LYS A 32 8.73 -8.64 0.08
CA LYS A 32 10.14 -8.51 -0.34
C LYS A 32 10.48 -9.40 -1.52
N THR A 33 9.93 -10.61 -1.55
CA THR A 33 10.14 -11.57 -2.63
C THR A 33 8.82 -12.15 -3.13
N PRO A 34 8.72 -12.58 -4.39
CA PRO A 34 7.48 -13.19 -4.92
C PRO A 34 6.98 -14.38 -4.08
N GLU A 35 7.89 -15.16 -3.51
CA GLU A 35 7.56 -16.36 -2.72
C GLU A 35 6.84 -16.01 -1.40
N GLU A 36 7.01 -14.78 -0.89
CA GLU A 36 6.31 -14.35 0.32
C GLU A 36 4.80 -14.20 0.09
N PHE A 37 4.35 -14.01 -1.16
CA PHE A 37 2.91 -14.04 -1.46
C PHE A 37 2.29 -15.41 -1.19
N ASP A 38 3.03 -16.49 -1.48
CA ASP A 38 2.55 -17.88 -1.32
C ASP A 38 2.31 -18.24 0.16
N ALA A 39 2.99 -17.53 1.08
CA ALA A 39 2.82 -17.71 2.51
C ALA A 39 1.54 -17.06 3.07
N ILE A 40 0.88 -16.20 2.31
CA ILE A 40 -0.34 -15.50 2.73
C ILE A 40 -1.54 -16.16 2.02
N PRO A 41 -2.44 -16.83 2.75
CA PRO A 41 -3.56 -17.52 2.13
C PRO A 41 -4.62 -16.55 1.59
N ASP A 42 -5.37 -17.01 0.60
CA ASP A 42 -6.56 -16.36 0.04
C ASP A 42 -6.29 -14.95 -0.53
N ILE A 43 -5.11 -14.70 -1.10
CA ILE A 43 -4.84 -13.43 -1.79
C ILE A 43 -5.61 -13.39 -3.10
N GLU A 44 -6.42 -12.36 -3.26
CA GLU A 44 -6.99 -11.96 -4.55
C GLU A 44 -6.12 -10.86 -5.18
N PHE A 45 -5.44 -11.18 -6.29
CA PHE A 45 -4.64 -10.20 -7.00
C PHE A 45 -5.52 -9.28 -7.85
N CYS A 46 -5.21 -7.98 -7.81
CA CYS A 46 -5.87 -7.01 -8.67
C CYS A 46 -5.65 -7.32 -10.14
N GLN A 47 -6.72 -7.62 -10.87
CA GLN A 47 -6.67 -7.88 -12.32
C GLN A 47 -6.49 -6.58 -13.13
N ASN A 48 -6.97 -5.48 -12.59
CA ASN A 48 -6.85 -4.15 -13.19
C ASN A 48 -5.88 -3.29 -12.40
N LYS A 49 -5.33 -2.27 -13.06
CA LYS A 49 -4.46 -1.30 -12.40
C LYS A 49 -5.15 -0.64 -11.22
N ALA A 50 -4.44 -0.59 -10.10
CA ALA A 50 -4.92 -0.03 -8.85
C ALA A 50 -3.85 0.83 -8.16
N SER A 51 -4.28 1.80 -7.38
CA SER A 51 -3.42 2.51 -6.43
C SER A 51 -3.41 1.79 -5.07
N THR A 52 -2.44 2.08 -4.22
CA THR A 52 -2.41 1.61 -2.84
C THR A 52 -3.67 2.01 -2.07
N CYS A 53 -4.16 3.25 -2.27
CA CYS A 53 -5.40 3.71 -1.64
C CYS A 53 -6.61 2.86 -2.07
N LYS A 54 -6.69 2.49 -3.36
CA LYS A 54 -7.74 1.59 -3.85
C LYS A 54 -7.62 0.20 -3.22
N LEU A 55 -6.39 -0.33 -3.10
CA LEU A 55 -6.16 -1.64 -2.48
C LEU A 55 -6.61 -1.65 -1.01
N ILE A 56 -6.26 -0.61 -0.24
CA ILE A 56 -6.71 -0.43 1.15
C ILE A 56 -8.24 -0.35 1.21
N GLY A 57 -8.85 0.46 0.33
CA GLY A 57 -10.31 0.57 0.24
C GLY A 57 -11.01 -0.75 -0.09
N MET A 58 -10.44 -1.55 -1.00
CA MET A 58 -10.96 -2.88 -1.33
C MET A 58 -10.90 -3.82 -0.11
N ALA A 59 -9.75 -3.88 0.57
CA ALA A 59 -9.59 -4.72 1.75
C ALA A 59 -10.58 -4.33 2.87
N ALA A 60 -10.76 -3.03 3.11
CA ALA A 60 -11.69 -2.52 4.11
C ALA A 60 -13.15 -2.84 3.76
N HIS A 61 -13.55 -2.63 2.50
CA HIS A 61 -14.93 -2.76 2.05
C HIS A 61 -15.36 -4.22 1.88
N PHE A 62 -14.54 -5.02 1.21
CA PHE A 62 -14.86 -6.43 0.92
C PHE A 62 -14.41 -7.38 2.03
N GLN A 63 -13.72 -6.88 3.06
CA GLN A 63 -13.23 -7.65 4.21
C GLN A 63 -12.36 -8.84 3.79
N GLY A 64 -11.63 -8.69 2.66
CA GLY A 64 -10.77 -9.70 2.06
C GLY A 64 -9.28 -9.39 2.16
N THR A 65 -8.49 -10.23 1.50
CA THR A 65 -7.04 -10.06 1.34
C THR A 65 -6.72 -9.83 -0.12
N PHE A 66 -6.14 -8.67 -0.44
CA PHE A 66 -5.87 -8.24 -1.81
C PHE A 66 -4.39 -7.97 -2.02
N GLY A 67 -3.85 -8.42 -3.15
CA GLY A 67 -2.46 -8.23 -3.54
C GLY A 67 -2.30 -7.30 -4.75
N LEU A 68 -1.20 -6.55 -4.77
CA LEU A 68 -0.82 -5.66 -5.85
C LEU A 68 0.66 -5.84 -6.17
N THR A 69 0.98 -6.28 -7.38
CA THR A 69 2.34 -6.40 -7.89
C THR A 69 2.75 -5.13 -8.66
N PRO A 70 4.06 -4.90 -8.93
CA PRO A 70 4.55 -3.72 -9.63
C PRO A 70 3.81 -3.43 -10.95
N ASP A 71 3.52 -4.47 -11.73
CA ASP A 71 2.88 -4.35 -13.06
C ASP A 71 1.44 -3.86 -13.00
N HIS A 72 0.79 -3.96 -11.85
CA HIS A 72 -0.61 -3.62 -11.64
C HIS A 72 -0.82 -2.29 -10.92
N PHE A 73 0.23 -1.53 -10.62
CA PHE A 73 0.05 -0.18 -10.12
C PHE A 73 -0.55 0.74 -11.19
N SER A 74 -1.51 1.57 -10.77
CA SER A 74 -2.19 2.53 -11.64
C SER A 74 -1.31 3.70 -12.08
N GLY A 75 -0.18 3.91 -11.42
CA GLY A 75 0.76 4.98 -11.74
C GLY A 75 2.14 4.70 -11.20
N TYR A 76 3.15 5.10 -11.97
CA TYR A 76 4.57 4.93 -11.64
C TYR A 76 4.89 5.56 -10.27
N TYR A 77 4.40 6.77 -10.02
CA TYR A 77 4.60 7.47 -8.75
C TYR A 77 4.07 6.67 -7.54
N CYS A 78 2.89 6.07 -7.68
CA CYS A 78 2.33 5.25 -6.60
C CYS A 78 3.20 4.03 -6.32
N ALA A 79 3.70 3.35 -7.36
CA ALA A 79 4.59 2.22 -7.22
C ALA A 79 5.92 2.61 -6.58
N MET A 80 6.51 3.75 -6.99
CA MET A 80 7.75 4.27 -6.44
C MET A 80 7.63 4.64 -4.96
N ASN A 81 6.61 5.40 -4.59
CA ASN A 81 6.39 5.79 -3.19
C ASN A 81 6.15 4.61 -2.24
N ASN A 82 5.71 3.48 -2.78
CA ASN A 82 5.57 2.25 -2.01
C ASN A 82 6.82 1.36 -2.10
N GLY A 83 7.89 1.84 -2.75
CA GLY A 83 9.13 1.09 -2.90
C GLY A 83 9.00 -0.17 -3.76
N CYS A 84 8.00 -0.22 -4.66
CA CYS A 84 7.74 -1.38 -5.51
C CYS A 84 8.36 -1.28 -6.91
N MET A 85 9.13 -0.24 -7.18
CA MET A 85 9.86 -0.05 -8.45
C MET A 85 11.21 0.59 -8.19
N GLU A 86 12.16 0.37 -9.10
CA GLU A 86 13.47 1.02 -9.03
C GLU A 86 13.36 2.51 -9.30
N LEU A 87 14.21 3.29 -8.62
CA LEU A 87 14.39 4.71 -8.88
C LEU A 87 15.08 4.90 -10.23
N THR A 88 14.41 5.54 -11.17
CA THR A 88 15.01 5.93 -12.45
C THR A 88 15.49 7.38 -12.41
N GLN A 89 16.47 7.73 -13.24
CA GLN A 89 16.94 9.10 -13.36
C GLN A 89 15.81 10.05 -13.80
N GLU A 90 14.92 9.59 -14.68
CA GLU A 90 13.74 10.36 -15.10
C GLU A 90 12.80 10.70 -13.93
N PHE A 91 12.67 9.79 -12.97
CA PHE A 91 11.90 10.06 -11.75
C PHE A 91 12.62 11.08 -10.86
N LEU A 92 13.92 10.89 -10.63
CA LEU A 92 14.74 11.78 -9.79
C LEU A 92 14.78 13.21 -10.34
N ASP A 93 14.76 13.36 -11.67
CA ASP A 93 14.69 14.65 -12.37
C ASP A 93 13.28 15.28 -12.30
N GLY A 94 12.34 14.66 -11.61
CA GLY A 94 10.96 15.15 -11.46
C GLY A 94 10.10 15.02 -12.72
N ALA A 95 10.64 14.48 -13.83
CA ALA A 95 9.97 14.46 -15.11
C ALA A 95 8.61 13.75 -15.07
N ILE A 96 8.49 12.66 -14.30
CA ILE A 96 7.24 11.90 -14.18
C ILE A 96 6.15 12.69 -13.47
N LEU A 97 6.49 13.54 -12.49
CA LEU A 97 5.52 14.35 -11.76
C LEU A 97 5.16 15.66 -12.48
N TYR A 98 6.07 16.17 -13.30
CA TYR A 98 5.93 17.44 -13.97
C TYR A 98 5.34 17.35 -15.37
N LYS A 99 5.70 16.29 -16.16
CA LYS A 99 5.33 16.14 -17.58
C LYS A 99 4.02 15.37 -17.82
N GLN A 100 3.35 14.89 -16.77
CA GLN A 100 2.08 14.17 -16.96
C GLN A 100 0.93 15.12 -17.32
N PRO A 101 -0.16 14.63 -17.96
CA PRO A 101 -1.28 15.48 -18.42
C PRO A 101 -1.94 16.31 -17.31
N THR A 102 -1.94 15.80 -16.09
CA THR A 102 -2.38 16.54 -14.89
C THR A 102 -1.21 16.56 -13.90
N PRO A 103 -0.27 17.50 -14.04
CA PRO A 103 0.92 17.52 -13.23
C PRO A 103 0.59 17.84 -11.76
N TRP A 104 1.29 17.16 -10.85
CA TRP A 104 1.19 17.47 -9.42
C TRP A 104 1.92 18.76 -9.05
N HIS A 105 2.88 19.14 -9.88
CA HIS A 105 3.68 20.36 -9.74
C HIS A 105 3.72 21.10 -11.07
N HIS A 106 3.61 22.41 -11.03
CA HIS A 106 3.71 23.26 -12.22
C HIS A 106 5.15 23.50 -12.65
N GLU A 107 6.09 23.35 -11.71
CA GLU A 107 7.52 23.55 -11.94
C GLU A 107 8.33 22.28 -11.61
N GLN A 108 9.33 21.99 -12.45
CA GLN A 108 10.21 20.83 -12.26
C GLN A 108 10.97 20.91 -10.92
N ALA A 109 11.40 22.09 -10.52
CA ALA A 109 12.12 22.30 -9.26
C ALA A 109 11.29 21.87 -8.03
N ASP A 110 9.99 22.09 -8.03
CA ASP A 110 9.11 21.68 -6.93
C ASP A 110 8.87 20.17 -6.96
N ALA A 111 8.78 19.55 -8.15
CA ALA A 111 8.72 18.13 -8.28
C ALA A 111 9.98 17.44 -7.73
N ILE A 112 11.17 17.98 -8.03
CA ILE A 112 12.45 17.47 -7.49
C ILE A 112 12.49 17.58 -5.97
N LYS A 113 12.12 18.71 -5.40
CA LYS A 113 12.07 18.89 -3.92
C LYS A 113 11.12 17.89 -3.26
N HIS A 114 9.95 17.66 -3.86
CA HIS A 114 8.99 16.68 -3.37
C HIS A 114 9.59 15.27 -3.37
N ILE A 115 10.25 14.87 -4.44
CA ILE A 115 10.93 13.57 -4.54
C ILE A 115 12.02 13.46 -3.47
N GLN A 116 12.90 14.45 -3.39
CA GLN A 116 14.01 14.45 -2.43
C GLN A 116 13.56 14.30 -0.98
N SER A 117 12.42 14.90 -0.61
CA SER A 117 11.86 14.76 0.74
C SER A 117 11.34 13.35 1.08
N ASN A 118 11.17 12.48 0.09
CA ASN A 118 10.66 11.12 0.27
C ASN A 118 11.72 10.02 -0.02
N LEU A 119 12.90 10.38 -0.54
CA LEU A 119 13.90 9.38 -0.94
C LEU A 119 14.36 8.48 0.20
N GLU A 120 14.44 8.97 1.43
CA GLU A 120 14.87 8.21 2.60
C GLU A 120 13.93 7.05 2.95
N TYR A 121 12.68 7.09 2.47
CA TYR A 121 11.66 6.07 2.72
C TYR A 121 11.59 5.00 1.63
N ILE A 122 12.35 5.17 0.54
CA ILE A 122 12.36 4.22 -0.59
C ILE A 122 13.47 3.19 -0.35
N PRO A 123 13.15 1.88 -0.35
CA PRO A 123 14.16 0.85 -0.11
C PRO A 123 15.16 0.75 -1.26
N GLU A 124 16.40 0.34 -0.96
CA GLU A 124 17.45 0.09 -1.96
C GLU A 124 17.05 -0.98 -2.99
N LYS A 125 16.30 -1.99 -2.54
CA LYS A 125 15.74 -3.03 -3.42
C LYS A 125 14.22 -2.91 -3.44
N PRO A 126 13.63 -2.88 -4.65
CA PRO A 126 12.18 -2.81 -4.76
C PRO A 126 11.49 -3.97 -4.06
N TYR A 127 10.36 -3.70 -3.44
CA TYR A 127 9.43 -4.73 -2.98
C TYR A 127 8.78 -5.44 -4.18
N ALA A 128 8.54 -6.74 -4.06
CA ALA A 128 7.81 -7.52 -5.05
C ALA A 128 6.32 -7.13 -5.14
N GLY A 129 5.83 -6.40 -4.16
CA GLY A 129 4.48 -5.85 -4.13
C GLY A 129 3.99 -5.53 -2.73
N ILE A 130 2.68 -5.33 -2.60
CA ILE A 130 2.00 -5.08 -1.34
C ILE A 130 0.78 -5.99 -1.21
N VAL A 131 0.46 -6.36 0.03
CA VAL A 131 -0.77 -7.07 0.38
C VAL A 131 -1.51 -6.27 1.44
N CYS A 132 -2.82 -6.09 1.25
CA CYS A 132 -3.73 -5.50 2.21
C CYS A 132 -4.79 -6.51 2.63
N SER A 133 -5.03 -6.64 3.93
CA SER A 133 -6.03 -7.54 4.49
C SER A 133 -6.85 -6.83 5.55
N SER A 134 -8.17 -6.99 5.51
CA SER A 134 -9.01 -6.44 6.57
C SER A 134 -8.68 -7.10 7.91
N LEU A 135 -8.53 -6.31 8.97
CA LEU A 135 -8.21 -6.85 10.30
C LEU A 135 -9.26 -7.83 10.83
N CYS A 136 -10.52 -7.69 10.44
CA CYS A 136 -11.57 -8.63 10.87
C CYS A 136 -11.41 -10.04 10.29
N ASN A 137 -10.68 -10.17 9.15
CA ASN A 137 -10.38 -11.43 8.46
C ASN A 137 -8.88 -11.53 8.08
N CYS A 138 -7.99 -10.99 8.93
CA CYS A 138 -6.59 -10.82 8.58
C CYS A 138 -5.87 -12.16 8.36
N ASN A 139 -5.32 -12.30 7.15
CA ASN A 139 -4.46 -13.42 6.77
C ASN A 139 -2.95 -13.07 6.82
N ILE A 140 -2.60 -11.85 7.23
CA ILE A 140 -1.22 -11.39 7.38
C ILE A 140 -0.79 -11.59 8.84
N GLU A 141 0.20 -12.45 9.07
CA GLU A 141 0.68 -12.73 10.44
C GLU A 141 1.42 -11.53 11.05
N GLU A 142 2.27 -10.86 10.25
CA GLU A 142 3.11 -9.74 10.67
C GLU A 142 2.97 -8.59 9.67
N PRO A 143 1.98 -7.72 9.82
CA PRO A 143 1.85 -6.54 8.98
C PRO A 143 2.91 -5.49 9.33
N ASP A 144 3.31 -4.71 8.35
CA ASP A 144 4.22 -3.57 8.54
C ASP A 144 3.45 -2.33 8.99
N VAL A 145 2.19 -2.19 8.55
CA VAL A 145 1.33 -1.02 8.83
C VAL A 145 -0.11 -1.45 9.11
N ILE A 146 -0.77 -0.75 10.04
CA ILE A 146 -2.22 -0.80 10.23
C ILE A 146 -2.81 0.54 9.80
N CYS A 147 -3.68 0.49 8.80
CA CYS A 147 -4.38 1.65 8.28
C CYS A 147 -5.76 1.79 8.92
N LEU A 148 -6.05 2.98 9.44
CA LEU A 148 -7.36 3.38 9.92
C LEU A 148 -7.92 4.46 9.01
N GLN A 149 -9.15 4.28 8.54
CA GLN A 149 -9.84 5.30 7.74
C GLN A 149 -10.95 5.93 8.57
N GLU A 150 -10.88 7.24 8.70
CA GLU A 150 -11.90 8.04 9.36
C GLU A 150 -12.46 9.06 8.36
N THR A 151 -13.79 9.18 8.31
CA THR A 151 -14.43 10.32 7.64
C THR A 151 -14.71 11.39 8.68
N LYS A 152 -14.18 12.58 8.42
CA LYS A 152 -14.52 13.77 9.20
C LYS A 152 -15.96 14.20 8.93
#